data_8282d233ea6591ef16415e17eb5057f0
#
_entry.id   8282d233ea6591ef16415e17eb5057f0
#
_cell.length_a   1.000
_cell.length_b   1.000
_cell.length_c   1.000
_cell.angle_alpha   90.00
_cell.angle_beta   90.00
_cell.angle_gamma   90.00
#
_symmetry.space_group_name_H-M   'P 1'
#
loop_
_entity.id
_entity.type
_entity.pdbx_description
1 polymer ?
#
loop_
_entity_poly.entity_id
_entity_poly.type
_entity_poly.pdbx_seq_one_letter_code
_entity_poly.pdbx_strand_id
1 'polypeptide(L)'
;MIKISIKDAQIGMVAAEPIKTPLGQILALPGTPLTRQLINKMKLYKVGSISIQNPFDATAPQAGEKSFDEAALLTAVIDLSSSCGTTIETFDMLYNMRTIADPLYSHCLNVGLITRMIGRWLHMEKTDVNTLTIAGVLHDIGKCKIPDDVLNKPDKLTDEEFALIKKHPQFGFDLIRDLQIDSRIKRTALMHHERCDGSGYPSQLDSSLIDDFAMITAIADVYDAMTAARRYRAPLCPFAVISSFESEGFTKYNTKFLLLFLKKLATTYQSNRVMLNDSRFCNIVMLNPHELSRPIVRFDDGSILDLSTNRKFFIKSVTVSYTHLRAHET
;
A
#
# COMPACT_ATOMS: atom_id res chain seq x y z
N MET A 1 9.38 22.35 -3.51
CA MET A 1 10.46 21.80 -4.36
C MET A 1 11.58 21.25 -3.48
N ILE A 2 12.00 20.01 -3.72
CA ILE A 2 13.08 19.36 -2.95
C ILE A 2 14.20 19.03 -3.94
N LYS A 3 15.43 19.45 -3.62
CA LYS A 3 16.61 19.10 -4.43
C LYS A 3 17.21 17.79 -3.90
N ILE A 4 17.29 16.77 -4.76
CA ILE A 4 17.81 15.45 -4.42
C ILE A 4 19.01 15.07 -5.30
N SER A 5 19.88 14.20 -4.78
CA SER A 5 20.94 13.60 -5.58
C SER A 5 20.33 12.61 -6.60
N ILE A 6 20.97 12.45 -7.77
CA ILE A 6 20.53 11.44 -8.73
C ILE A 6 20.60 10.01 -8.17
N LYS A 7 21.40 9.77 -7.13
CA LYS A 7 21.45 8.47 -6.44
C LYS A 7 20.18 8.17 -5.67
N ASP A 8 19.48 9.23 -5.24
CA ASP A 8 18.24 9.18 -4.47
C ASP A 8 17.01 9.34 -5.36
N ALA A 9 17.21 9.54 -6.69
CA ALA A 9 16.13 9.67 -7.65
C ALA A 9 15.44 8.34 -7.91
N GLN A 10 14.10 8.36 -7.88
CA GLN A 10 13.29 7.15 -7.94
C GLN A 10 12.15 7.27 -8.94
N ILE A 11 11.70 6.12 -9.42
CA ILE A 11 10.57 6.02 -10.34
C ILE A 11 9.32 6.58 -9.66
N GLY A 12 8.58 7.42 -10.40
CA GLY A 12 7.36 8.06 -9.91
C GLY A 12 7.55 9.45 -9.28
N MET A 13 8.77 9.85 -8.91
CA MET A 13 9.05 11.24 -8.56
C MET A 13 8.80 12.15 -9.77
N VAL A 14 8.31 13.36 -9.55
CA VAL A 14 7.98 14.31 -10.61
C VAL A 14 9.01 15.45 -10.64
N ALA A 15 9.57 15.72 -11.80
CA ALA A 15 10.51 16.83 -11.97
C ALA A 15 9.82 18.18 -11.68
N ALA A 16 10.39 18.98 -10.78
CA ALA A 16 9.91 20.32 -10.47
C ALA A 16 10.45 21.37 -11.45
N GLU A 17 11.63 21.10 -11.99
CA GLU A 17 12.36 21.98 -12.93
C GLU A 17 12.83 21.16 -14.13
N PRO A 18 13.21 21.83 -15.27
CA PRO A 18 13.78 21.11 -16.39
C PRO A 18 15.04 20.36 -15.97
N ILE A 19 15.05 19.04 -16.18
CA ILE A 19 16.24 18.22 -15.94
C ILE A 19 17.20 18.44 -17.11
N LYS A 20 18.39 18.92 -16.81
CA LYS A 20 19.41 19.23 -17.81
C LYS A 20 20.68 18.41 -17.58
N THR A 21 21.33 18.03 -18.68
CA THR A 21 22.70 17.50 -18.62
C THR A 21 23.68 18.62 -18.22
N PRO A 22 24.93 18.30 -17.77
CA PRO A 22 25.97 19.29 -17.54
C PRO A 22 26.27 20.19 -18.76
N LEU A 23 25.95 19.74 -19.97
CA LEU A 23 26.11 20.48 -21.22
C LEU A 23 24.85 21.30 -21.59
N GLY A 24 23.84 21.36 -20.71
CA GLY A 24 22.63 22.18 -20.91
C GLY A 24 21.53 21.52 -21.74
N GLN A 25 21.72 20.30 -22.26
CA GLN A 25 20.67 19.58 -22.98
C GLN A 25 19.53 19.19 -22.05
N ILE A 26 18.28 19.47 -22.43
CA ILE A 26 17.09 19.14 -21.65
C ILE A 26 16.78 17.64 -21.84
N LEU A 27 16.71 16.89 -20.74
CA LEU A 27 16.32 15.47 -20.67
C LEU A 27 14.85 15.29 -20.34
N ALA A 28 14.28 16.20 -19.54
CA ALA A 28 12.86 16.19 -19.17
C ALA A 28 12.39 17.60 -18.81
N LEU A 29 11.11 17.88 -19.01
CA LEU A 29 10.45 19.13 -18.66
C LEU A 29 9.87 19.06 -17.23
N PRO A 30 9.55 20.22 -16.59
CA PRO A 30 8.80 20.22 -15.32
C PRO A 30 7.50 19.44 -15.47
N GLY A 31 7.08 18.73 -14.42
CA GLY A 31 5.90 17.86 -14.45
C GLY A 31 6.15 16.46 -15.03
N THR A 32 7.36 16.17 -15.55
CA THR A 32 7.67 14.85 -16.10
C THR A 32 7.91 13.84 -14.97
N PRO A 33 7.18 12.71 -14.90
CA PRO A 33 7.47 11.65 -13.94
C PRO A 33 8.78 10.95 -14.28
N LEU A 34 9.57 10.64 -13.26
CA LEU A 34 10.83 9.92 -13.40
C LEU A 34 10.56 8.44 -13.69
N THR A 35 10.82 8.03 -14.92
CA THR A 35 10.81 6.63 -15.34
C THR A 35 12.19 5.99 -15.13
N ARG A 36 12.25 4.64 -15.08
CA ARG A 36 13.54 3.92 -15.05
C ARG A 36 14.45 4.33 -16.21
N GLN A 37 13.89 4.49 -17.40
CA GLN A 37 14.64 4.91 -18.59
C GLN A 37 15.22 6.33 -18.39
N LEU A 38 14.42 7.26 -17.86
CA LEU A 38 14.87 8.62 -17.60
C LEU A 38 15.96 8.66 -16.52
N ILE A 39 15.80 7.89 -15.44
CA ILE A 39 16.81 7.78 -14.37
C ILE A 39 18.12 7.20 -14.92
N ASN A 40 18.07 6.16 -15.72
CA ASN A 40 19.24 5.58 -16.35
C ASN A 40 19.91 6.58 -17.31
N LYS A 41 19.11 7.32 -18.09
CA LYS A 41 19.59 8.38 -18.98
C LYS A 41 20.27 9.50 -18.18
N MET A 42 19.70 9.94 -17.06
CA MET A 42 20.31 10.94 -16.17
C MET A 42 21.66 10.45 -15.59
N LYS A 43 21.74 9.18 -15.19
CA LYS A 43 22.99 8.56 -14.71
C LYS A 43 24.06 8.52 -15.82
N LEU A 44 23.66 8.13 -17.03
CA LEU A 44 24.55 8.08 -18.21
C LEU A 44 25.13 9.46 -18.54
N TYR A 45 24.29 10.50 -18.47
CA TYR A 45 24.71 11.89 -18.73
C TYR A 45 25.31 12.59 -17.51
N LYS A 46 25.60 11.87 -16.42
CA LYS A 46 26.24 12.38 -15.19
C LYS A 46 25.49 13.58 -14.58
N VAL A 47 24.17 13.57 -14.60
CA VAL A 47 23.36 14.56 -13.87
C VAL A 47 23.62 14.36 -12.37
N GLY A 48 24.06 15.40 -11.65
CA GLY A 48 24.45 15.28 -10.24
C GLY A 48 23.26 15.35 -9.26
N SER A 49 22.33 16.26 -9.53
CA SER A 49 21.13 16.48 -8.71
C SER A 49 19.98 16.97 -9.57
N ILE A 50 18.78 16.79 -9.08
CA ILE A 50 17.53 17.24 -9.71
C ILE A 50 16.62 17.88 -8.66
N SER A 51 15.76 18.80 -9.10
CA SER A 51 14.66 19.31 -8.29
C SER A 51 13.42 18.50 -8.57
N ILE A 52 12.81 17.94 -7.52
CA ILE A 52 11.55 17.23 -7.59
C ILE A 52 10.41 18.05 -6.99
N GLN A 53 9.21 17.86 -7.50
CA GLN A 53 8.02 18.40 -6.88
C GLN A 53 7.83 17.68 -5.54
N ASN A 54 7.58 18.47 -4.49
CA ASN A 54 7.02 17.90 -3.29
C ASN A 54 5.57 17.46 -3.66
N PRO A 55 5.20 16.19 -3.53
CA PRO A 55 3.84 15.76 -3.84
C PRO A 55 2.77 16.53 -3.06
N PHE A 56 3.15 17.13 -1.91
CA PHE A 56 2.28 17.99 -1.12
C PHE A 56 2.15 19.43 -1.66
N ASP A 57 3.12 19.92 -2.44
CA ASP A 57 3.03 21.27 -3.03
C ASP A 57 2.06 21.30 -4.23
N ALA A 58 1.83 20.16 -4.89
CA ALA A 58 0.88 20.05 -6.00
C ALA A 58 -0.59 19.93 -5.53
N THR A 59 -0.79 19.58 -4.26
CA THR A 59 -2.12 19.38 -3.66
C THR A 59 -2.44 20.37 -2.53
N ALA A 60 -1.48 21.25 -2.16
CA ALA A 60 -1.75 22.33 -1.21
C ALA A 60 -2.60 23.40 -1.91
N PRO A 61 -3.87 23.61 -1.53
CA PRO A 61 -4.66 24.70 -2.08
C PRO A 61 -3.97 26.02 -1.73
N GLN A 62 -3.76 26.88 -2.73
CA GLN A 62 -3.42 28.28 -2.48
C GLN A 62 -4.49 28.88 -1.55
N ALA A 63 -4.04 29.60 -0.54
CA ALA A 63 -4.94 30.20 0.45
C ALA A 63 -5.97 31.07 -0.27
N GLY A 64 -7.20 30.55 -0.42
CA GLY A 64 -8.32 31.26 -1.08
C GLY A 64 -9.40 30.38 -1.66
N GLU A 65 -9.09 29.21 -2.19
CA GLU A 65 -10.10 28.30 -2.72
C GLU A 65 -9.90 26.88 -2.18
N LYS A 66 -10.91 26.38 -1.45
CA LYS A 66 -11.00 24.98 -1.01
C LYS A 66 -11.45 24.11 -2.17
N SER A 67 -10.69 24.06 -3.26
CA SER A 67 -10.92 23.10 -4.34
C SER A 67 -9.99 21.89 -4.16
N PHE A 68 -10.58 20.77 -3.82
CA PHE A 68 -9.90 19.47 -3.84
C PHE A 68 -9.91 18.95 -5.29
N ASP A 69 -8.73 18.80 -5.89
CA ASP A 69 -8.62 18.24 -7.25
C ASP A 69 -8.56 16.71 -7.18
N GLU A 70 -9.73 16.10 -7.15
CA GLU A 70 -9.90 14.65 -7.17
C GLU A 70 -9.29 14.01 -8.43
N ALA A 71 -9.38 14.70 -9.57
CA ALA A 71 -8.88 14.19 -10.85
C ALA A 71 -7.35 14.17 -10.88
N ALA A 72 -6.69 15.19 -10.35
CA ALA A 72 -5.22 15.23 -10.25
C ALA A 72 -4.69 14.15 -9.31
N LEU A 73 -5.32 13.96 -8.14
CA LEU A 73 -4.95 12.90 -7.21
C LEU A 73 -5.13 11.52 -7.84
N LEU A 74 -6.27 11.28 -8.48
CA LEU A 74 -6.57 10.02 -9.16
C LEU A 74 -5.55 9.74 -10.28
N THR A 75 -5.21 10.75 -11.08
CA THR A 75 -4.21 10.62 -12.16
C THR A 75 -2.87 10.21 -11.59
N ALA A 76 -2.39 10.85 -10.53
CA ALA A 76 -1.12 10.51 -9.88
C ALA A 76 -1.09 9.06 -9.38
N VAL A 77 -2.16 8.57 -8.75
CA VAL A 77 -2.26 7.19 -8.26
C VAL A 77 -2.38 6.18 -9.42
N ILE A 78 -3.10 6.53 -10.50
CA ILE A 78 -3.21 5.68 -11.70
C ILE A 78 -1.85 5.55 -12.38
N ASP A 79 -1.10 6.64 -12.55
CA ASP A 79 0.21 6.64 -13.18
C ASP A 79 1.20 5.78 -12.39
N LEU A 80 1.19 5.87 -11.05
CA LEU A 80 1.95 4.97 -10.19
C LEU A 80 1.57 3.50 -10.42
N SER A 81 0.28 3.19 -10.45
CA SER A 81 -0.19 1.81 -10.66
C SER A 81 0.09 1.27 -12.07
N SER A 82 0.16 2.16 -13.06
CA SER A 82 0.40 1.79 -14.47
C SER A 82 1.86 1.47 -14.75
N SER A 83 2.77 1.86 -13.85
CA SER A 83 4.19 1.50 -13.94
C SER A 83 4.46 0.02 -13.63
N CYS A 84 3.48 -0.69 -13.06
CA CYS A 84 3.56 -2.10 -12.72
C CYS A 84 2.70 -2.94 -13.66
N GLY A 85 3.29 -3.93 -14.33
CA GLY A 85 2.60 -4.83 -15.25
C GLY A 85 1.85 -5.97 -14.54
N THR A 86 2.32 -6.36 -13.36
CA THR A 86 1.82 -7.52 -12.61
C THR A 86 1.48 -7.17 -11.15
N THR A 87 0.68 -8.04 -10.52
CA THR A 87 0.34 -7.92 -9.09
C THR A 87 1.59 -7.98 -8.20
N ILE A 88 2.55 -8.85 -8.53
CA ILE A 88 3.79 -8.99 -7.74
C ILE A 88 4.65 -7.71 -7.82
N GLU A 89 4.78 -7.12 -9.02
CA GLU A 89 5.48 -5.85 -9.19
C GLU A 89 4.81 -4.72 -8.40
N THR A 90 3.49 -4.73 -8.28
CA THR A 90 2.76 -3.77 -7.45
C THR A 90 3.12 -3.96 -5.98
N PHE A 91 3.13 -5.18 -5.45
CA PHE A 91 3.55 -5.41 -4.05
C PHE A 91 5.01 -5.08 -3.80
N ASP A 92 5.91 -5.34 -4.75
CA ASP A 92 7.32 -4.93 -4.67
C ASP A 92 7.46 -3.40 -4.67
N MET A 93 6.68 -2.69 -5.50
CA MET A 93 6.64 -1.23 -5.50
C MET A 93 6.15 -0.70 -4.14
N LEU A 94 5.05 -1.24 -3.59
CA LEU A 94 4.52 -0.86 -2.27
C LEU A 94 5.59 -1.04 -1.17
N TYR A 95 6.32 -2.15 -1.20
CA TYR A 95 7.41 -2.38 -0.27
C TYR A 95 8.52 -1.32 -0.39
N ASN A 96 8.93 -1.01 -1.61
CA ASN A 96 10.00 -0.04 -1.87
C ASN A 96 9.58 1.40 -1.53
N MET A 97 8.34 1.81 -1.76
CA MET A 97 7.85 3.15 -1.42
C MET A 97 8.00 3.48 0.06
N ARG A 98 7.89 2.49 0.94
CA ARG A 98 8.03 2.63 2.40
C ARG A 98 9.43 3.02 2.86
N THR A 99 10.45 2.76 2.03
CA THR A 99 11.85 3.07 2.38
C THR A 99 12.24 4.51 2.04
N ILE A 100 11.37 5.27 1.38
CA ILE A 100 11.74 6.47 0.65
C ILE A 100 10.93 7.70 1.05
N ALA A 101 9.66 7.52 1.38
CA ALA A 101 8.71 8.60 1.64
C ALA A 101 8.36 8.71 3.13
N ASP A 102 7.72 9.83 3.50
CA ASP A 102 7.08 9.97 4.80
C ASP A 102 6.17 8.75 5.06
N PRO A 103 6.27 8.12 6.27
CA PRO A 103 5.55 6.88 6.54
C PRO A 103 4.02 7.00 6.41
N LEU A 104 3.43 8.15 6.77
CA LEU A 104 1.99 8.36 6.65
C LEU A 104 1.58 8.51 5.18
N TYR A 105 2.36 9.26 4.42
CA TYR A 105 2.10 9.46 2.99
C TYR A 105 2.20 8.15 2.20
N SER A 106 3.29 7.39 2.41
CA SER A 106 3.47 6.09 1.74
C SER A 106 2.36 5.11 2.12
N HIS A 107 1.91 5.12 3.38
CA HIS A 107 0.79 4.32 3.84
C HIS A 107 -0.51 4.66 3.10
N CYS A 108 -0.89 5.92 3.05
CA CYS A 108 -2.10 6.36 2.35
C CYS A 108 -2.09 5.96 0.86
N LEU A 109 -0.96 6.17 0.17
CA LEU A 109 -0.82 5.74 -1.23
C LEU A 109 -0.92 4.22 -1.38
N ASN A 110 -0.25 3.46 -0.51
CA ASN A 110 -0.27 2.01 -0.53
C ASN A 110 -1.71 1.48 -0.33
N VAL A 111 -2.43 2.02 0.65
CA VAL A 111 -3.83 1.65 0.89
C VAL A 111 -4.68 1.95 -0.33
N GLY A 112 -4.51 3.12 -0.97
CA GLY A 112 -5.21 3.45 -2.22
C GLY A 112 -4.89 2.47 -3.36
N LEU A 113 -3.64 2.05 -3.52
CA LEU A 113 -3.25 1.07 -4.53
C LEU A 113 -3.79 -0.33 -4.24
N ILE A 114 -3.79 -0.75 -2.97
CA ILE A 114 -4.35 -2.05 -2.56
C ILE A 114 -5.86 -2.07 -2.77
N THR A 115 -6.59 -1.01 -2.37
CA THR A 115 -8.04 -0.90 -2.60
C THR A 115 -8.38 -0.94 -4.09
N ARG A 116 -7.57 -0.25 -4.94
CA ARG A 116 -7.70 -0.34 -6.39
C ARG A 116 -7.55 -1.77 -6.91
N MET A 117 -6.57 -2.53 -6.42
CA MET A 117 -6.39 -3.93 -6.78
C MET A 117 -7.60 -4.77 -6.37
N ILE A 118 -8.09 -4.60 -5.14
CA ILE A 118 -9.27 -5.33 -4.63
C ILE A 118 -10.49 -4.99 -5.48
N GLY A 119 -10.75 -3.72 -5.80
CA GLY A 119 -11.84 -3.30 -6.65
C GLY A 119 -11.82 -3.93 -8.04
N ARG A 120 -10.62 -4.03 -8.66
CA ARG A 120 -10.43 -4.75 -9.93
C ARG A 120 -10.70 -6.26 -9.80
N TRP A 121 -10.25 -6.89 -8.73
CA TRP A 121 -10.50 -8.32 -8.47
C TRP A 121 -11.98 -8.62 -8.19
N LEU A 122 -12.72 -7.63 -7.68
CA LEU A 122 -14.16 -7.67 -7.50
C LEU A 122 -14.93 -7.40 -8.79
N HIS A 123 -14.24 -7.09 -9.90
CA HIS A 123 -14.83 -6.69 -11.18
C HIS A 123 -15.77 -5.48 -11.07
N MET A 124 -15.44 -4.54 -10.18
CA MET A 124 -16.16 -3.27 -10.05
C MET A 124 -16.02 -2.43 -11.33
N GLU A 125 -17.02 -1.59 -11.60
CA GLU A 125 -16.93 -0.62 -12.67
C GLU A 125 -15.75 0.34 -12.50
N LYS A 126 -15.19 0.82 -13.60
CA LYS A 126 -13.99 1.68 -13.57
C LYS A 126 -14.17 2.92 -12.70
N THR A 127 -15.36 3.51 -12.70
CA THR A 127 -15.74 4.66 -11.85
C THR A 127 -15.66 4.31 -10.37
N ASP A 128 -16.21 3.15 -9.97
CA ASP A 128 -16.20 2.68 -8.59
C ASP A 128 -14.79 2.33 -8.13
N VAL A 129 -13.98 1.69 -9.00
CA VAL A 129 -12.56 1.43 -8.71
C VAL A 129 -11.80 2.73 -8.47
N ASN A 130 -12.07 3.77 -9.25
CA ASN A 130 -11.44 5.07 -9.10
C ASN A 130 -11.85 5.73 -7.77
N THR A 131 -13.16 5.76 -7.47
CA THR A 131 -13.70 6.30 -6.21
C THR A 131 -13.15 5.55 -5.00
N LEU A 132 -13.10 4.21 -5.06
CA LEU A 132 -12.51 3.37 -4.00
C LEU A 132 -11.01 3.65 -3.80
N THR A 133 -10.29 3.90 -4.89
CA THR A 133 -8.87 4.28 -4.83
C THR A 133 -8.67 5.57 -4.05
N ILE A 134 -9.46 6.60 -4.36
CA ILE A 134 -9.40 7.89 -3.65
C ILE A 134 -9.84 7.73 -2.20
N ALA A 135 -10.87 6.94 -1.94
CA ALA A 135 -11.30 6.63 -0.59
C ALA A 135 -10.16 5.99 0.24
N GLY A 136 -9.42 5.04 -0.36
CA GLY A 136 -8.24 4.46 0.26
C GLY A 136 -7.11 5.46 0.52
N VAL A 137 -6.86 6.40 -0.40
CA VAL A 137 -5.83 7.45 -0.19
C VAL A 137 -6.23 8.42 0.92
N LEU A 138 -7.52 8.77 1.02
CA LEU A 138 -8.02 9.79 1.95
C LEU A 138 -8.51 9.22 3.29
N HIS A 139 -8.48 7.90 3.50
CA HIS A 139 -9.05 7.27 4.69
C HIS A 139 -8.53 7.89 6.00
N ASP A 140 -7.25 8.22 6.02
CA ASP A 140 -6.48 8.71 7.17
C ASP A 140 -6.30 10.23 7.19
N ILE A 141 -6.98 11.01 6.33
CA ILE A 141 -6.79 12.47 6.22
C ILE A 141 -6.99 13.19 7.57
N GLY A 142 -7.81 12.64 8.45
CA GLY A 142 -8.04 13.22 9.79
C GLY A 142 -6.84 13.16 10.72
N LYS A 143 -5.81 12.36 10.42
CA LYS A 143 -4.56 12.32 11.19
C LYS A 143 -3.83 13.67 11.18
N CYS A 144 -4.07 14.53 10.18
CA CYS A 144 -3.52 15.90 10.16
C CYS A 144 -4.06 16.79 11.29
N LYS A 145 -5.10 16.36 12.02
CA LYS A 145 -5.62 17.05 13.21
C LYS A 145 -5.07 16.49 14.53
N ILE A 146 -4.29 15.44 14.47
CA ILE A 146 -3.62 14.86 15.64
C ILE A 146 -2.29 15.60 15.84
N PRO A 147 -1.94 16.01 17.06
CA PRO A 147 -0.65 16.61 17.35
C PRO A 147 0.52 15.70 16.97
N ASP A 148 1.58 16.26 16.39
CA ASP A 148 2.73 15.51 15.87
C ASP A 148 3.46 14.74 16.97
N ASP A 149 3.53 15.27 18.19
CA ASP A 149 4.13 14.64 19.35
C ASP A 149 3.39 13.38 19.80
N VAL A 150 2.07 13.32 19.57
CA VAL A 150 1.25 12.14 19.82
C VAL A 150 1.35 11.16 18.65
N LEU A 151 1.21 11.67 17.40
CA LEU A 151 1.20 10.82 16.20
C LEU A 151 2.54 10.12 15.99
N ASN A 152 3.65 10.82 16.24
CA ASN A 152 5.02 10.36 16.03
C ASN A 152 5.72 9.94 17.33
N LYS A 153 4.96 9.76 18.44
CA LYS A 153 5.53 9.38 19.72
C LYS A 153 6.37 8.10 19.61
N PRO A 154 7.62 8.11 20.07
CA PRO A 154 8.49 6.93 19.97
C PRO A 154 8.10 5.84 20.99
N ASP A 155 7.46 6.21 22.08
CA ASP A 155 7.06 5.33 23.17
C ASP A 155 5.62 4.85 23.02
N LYS A 156 5.22 3.93 23.91
CA LYS A 156 3.83 3.48 23.98
C LYS A 156 2.91 4.66 24.30
N LEU A 157 1.81 4.75 23.56
CA LEU A 157 0.77 5.76 23.80
C LEU A 157 0.10 5.53 25.16
N THR A 158 -0.28 6.61 25.83
CA THR A 158 -1.20 6.55 26.96
C THR A 158 -2.63 6.25 26.48
N ASP A 159 -3.52 5.91 27.41
CA ASP A 159 -4.93 5.64 27.03
C ASP A 159 -5.61 6.90 26.47
N GLU A 160 -5.27 8.09 27.00
CA GLU A 160 -5.77 9.39 26.50
C GLU A 160 -5.25 9.71 25.10
N GLU A 161 -3.96 9.51 24.86
CA GLU A 161 -3.35 9.69 23.53
C GLU A 161 -3.95 8.72 22.50
N PHE A 162 -4.15 7.47 22.90
CA PHE A 162 -4.81 6.49 22.04
C PHE A 162 -6.28 6.84 21.79
N ALA A 163 -7.01 7.33 22.80
CA ALA A 163 -8.37 7.85 22.63
C ALA A 163 -8.41 9.07 21.70
N LEU A 164 -7.39 9.93 21.72
CA LEU A 164 -7.28 11.05 20.78
C LEU A 164 -7.05 10.56 19.34
N ILE A 165 -6.14 9.59 19.15
CA ILE A 165 -5.91 8.99 17.81
C ILE A 165 -7.19 8.37 17.26
N LYS A 166 -7.99 7.69 18.08
CA LYS A 166 -9.28 7.11 17.66
C LYS A 166 -10.29 8.13 17.14
N LYS A 167 -10.07 9.42 17.32
CA LYS A 167 -10.93 10.49 16.78
C LYS A 167 -10.60 10.87 15.33
N HIS A 168 -9.47 10.39 14.76
CA HIS A 168 -9.11 10.77 13.39
C HIS A 168 -10.17 10.40 12.33
N PRO A 169 -10.96 9.30 12.42
CA PRO A 169 -12.00 9.03 11.44
C PRO A 169 -13.07 10.14 11.43
N GLN A 170 -13.50 10.61 12.61
CA GLN A 170 -14.42 11.73 12.72
C GLN A 170 -13.78 13.02 12.20
N PHE A 171 -12.54 13.31 12.57
CA PHE A 171 -11.83 14.49 12.05
C PHE A 171 -11.67 14.44 10.53
N GLY A 172 -11.40 13.27 9.96
CA GLY A 172 -11.33 13.07 8.52
C GLY A 172 -12.65 13.36 7.83
N PHE A 173 -13.75 12.80 8.33
CA PHE A 173 -15.09 13.06 7.84
C PHE A 173 -15.42 14.56 7.90
N ASP A 174 -15.16 15.22 9.03
CA ASP A 174 -15.45 16.65 9.23
C ASP A 174 -14.64 17.54 8.27
N LEU A 175 -13.42 17.15 7.91
CA LEU A 175 -12.58 17.88 6.94
C LEU A 175 -13.13 17.84 5.52
N ILE A 176 -13.73 16.71 5.12
CA ILE A 176 -14.11 16.48 3.73
C ILE A 176 -15.64 16.49 3.51
N ARG A 177 -16.45 16.59 4.57
CA ARG A 177 -17.93 16.48 4.49
C ARG A 177 -18.57 17.48 3.55
N ASP A 178 -18.05 18.72 3.48
CA ASP A 178 -18.61 19.80 2.68
C ASP A 178 -18.02 19.86 1.26
N LEU A 179 -17.04 19.00 0.93
CA LEU A 179 -16.47 18.90 -0.42
C LEU A 179 -17.46 18.23 -1.37
N GLN A 180 -17.44 18.63 -2.64
CA GLN A 180 -18.25 18.04 -3.71
C GLN A 180 -17.57 16.78 -4.26
N ILE A 181 -17.48 15.74 -3.43
CA ILE A 181 -16.89 14.43 -3.74
C ILE A 181 -17.90 13.32 -3.42
N ASP A 182 -17.67 12.12 -3.96
CA ASP A 182 -18.52 10.96 -3.71
C ASP A 182 -18.70 10.70 -2.21
N SER A 183 -19.94 10.50 -1.78
CA SER A 183 -20.27 10.26 -0.37
C SER A 183 -19.61 9.01 0.22
N ARG A 184 -19.25 8.02 -0.62
CA ARG A 184 -18.54 6.80 -0.20
C ARG A 184 -17.12 7.09 0.27
N ILE A 185 -16.45 8.11 -0.32
CA ILE A 185 -15.14 8.59 0.15
C ILE A 185 -15.27 9.13 1.58
N LYS A 186 -16.29 9.96 1.81
CA LYS A 186 -16.56 10.55 3.14
C LYS A 186 -16.86 9.47 4.18
N ARG A 187 -17.73 8.50 3.82
CA ARG A 187 -18.04 7.35 4.69
C ARG A 187 -16.83 6.49 4.97
N THR A 188 -15.96 6.26 3.98
CA THR A 188 -14.72 5.50 4.18
C THR A 188 -13.82 6.17 5.21
N ALA A 189 -13.62 7.49 5.14
CA ALA A 189 -12.84 8.22 6.14
C ALA A 189 -13.40 8.05 7.56
N LEU A 190 -14.75 7.98 7.71
CA LEU A 190 -15.39 7.78 9.01
C LEU A 190 -15.36 6.33 9.51
N MET A 191 -15.51 5.33 8.60
CA MET A 191 -15.86 3.96 8.97
C MET A 191 -14.74 2.93 8.79
N HIS A 192 -13.56 3.29 8.26
CA HIS A 192 -12.50 2.30 7.94
C HIS A 192 -11.96 1.56 9.16
N HIS A 193 -12.20 2.05 10.36
CA HIS A 193 -11.88 1.36 11.62
C HIS A 193 -13.07 0.63 12.25
N GLU A 194 -14.25 0.67 11.63
CA GLU A 194 -15.35 -0.20 12.04
C GLU A 194 -15.02 -1.67 11.75
N ARG A 195 -15.64 -2.56 12.50
CA ARG A 195 -15.45 -4.00 12.38
C ARG A 195 -16.82 -4.68 12.30
N CYS A 196 -16.92 -5.72 11.46
CA CYS A 196 -18.18 -6.42 11.21
C CYS A 196 -18.81 -7.04 12.48
N ASP A 197 -18.00 -7.28 13.51
CA ASP A 197 -18.43 -7.78 14.82
C ASP A 197 -18.82 -6.68 15.81
N GLY A 198 -18.86 -5.41 15.38
CA GLY A 198 -19.17 -4.26 16.23
C GLY A 198 -18.06 -3.84 17.19
N SER A 199 -16.89 -4.48 17.14
CA SER A 199 -15.75 -4.14 17.99
C SER A 199 -14.94 -2.91 17.54
N GLY A 200 -15.33 -2.30 16.41
CA GLY A 200 -14.66 -1.17 15.79
C GLY A 200 -14.91 0.18 16.47
N TYR A 201 -14.50 1.24 15.80
CA TYR A 201 -14.73 2.62 16.18
C TYR A 201 -14.87 3.53 14.96
N PRO A 202 -15.45 4.73 15.04
CA PRO A 202 -15.89 5.44 16.25
C PRO A 202 -17.29 5.04 16.75
N SER A 203 -18.12 4.41 15.90
CA SER A 203 -19.57 4.25 16.17
C SER A 203 -19.97 2.83 16.53
N GLN A 204 -19.04 1.86 16.47
CA GLN A 204 -19.29 0.43 16.77
C GLN A 204 -20.46 -0.13 15.93
N LEU A 205 -20.41 0.12 14.63
CA LEU A 205 -21.50 -0.20 13.69
C LEU A 205 -21.61 -1.73 13.50
N ASP A 206 -22.85 -2.18 13.30
CA ASP A 206 -23.12 -3.49 12.75
C ASP A 206 -22.67 -3.58 11.28
N SER A 207 -22.30 -4.76 10.83
CA SER A 207 -21.80 -4.99 9.47
C SER A 207 -22.73 -4.50 8.37
N SER A 208 -24.06 -4.52 8.60
CA SER A 208 -25.06 -4.04 7.64
C SER A 208 -25.05 -2.52 7.44
N LEU A 209 -24.45 -1.78 8.38
CA LEU A 209 -24.37 -0.31 8.37
C LEU A 209 -23.01 0.22 7.88
N ILE A 210 -22.01 -0.65 7.73
CA ILE A 210 -20.68 -0.26 7.26
C ILE A 210 -20.69 -0.24 5.72
N ASP A 211 -20.21 0.87 5.14
CA ASP A 211 -20.07 0.99 3.68
C ASP A 211 -19.05 -0.03 3.13
N ASP A 212 -19.35 -0.65 1.98
CA ASP A 212 -18.46 -1.63 1.34
C ASP A 212 -17.06 -1.08 1.07
N PHE A 213 -16.94 0.20 0.71
CA PHE A 213 -15.64 0.85 0.48
C PHE A 213 -14.83 0.94 1.78
N ALA A 214 -15.49 1.22 2.90
CA ALA A 214 -14.85 1.22 4.21
C ALA A 214 -14.41 -0.18 4.62
N MET A 215 -15.23 -1.23 4.36
CA MET A 215 -14.87 -2.63 4.63
C MET A 215 -13.64 -3.08 3.81
N ILE A 216 -13.58 -2.70 2.52
CA ILE A 216 -12.44 -3.01 1.65
C ILE A 216 -11.21 -2.25 2.13
N THR A 217 -11.36 -0.96 2.45
CA THR A 217 -10.26 -0.12 2.93
C THR A 217 -9.71 -0.63 4.27
N ALA A 218 -10.55 -1.11 5.18
CA ALA A 218 -10.12 -1.71 6.45
C ALA A 218 -9.19 -2.92 6.27
N ILE A 219 -9.43 -3.76 5.26
CA ILE A 219 -8.55 -4.90 4.91
C ILE A 219 -7.22 -4.40 4.36
N ALA A 220 -7.26 -3.42 3.45
CA ALA A 220 -6.08 -2.83 2.82
C ALA A 220 -5.18 -2.12 3.84
N ASP A 221 -5.78 -1.32 4.74
CA ASP A 221 -5.10 -0.60 5.82
C ASP A 221 -4.34 -1.57 6.74
N VAL A 222 -5.02 -2.60 7.23
CA VAL A 222 -4.41 -3.58 8.14
C VAL A 222 -3.30 -4.36 7.44
N TYR A 223 -3.49 -4.74 6.16
CA TYR A 223 -2.46 -5.41 5.39
C TYR A 223 -1.21 -4.52 5.25
N ASP A 224 -1.37 -3.25 4.87
CA ASP A 224 -0.25 -2.33 4.75
C ASP A 224 0.44 -2.11 6.10
N ALA A 225 -0.34 -1.90 7.16
CA ALA A 225 0.19 -1.74 8.51
C ALA A 225 0.98 -2.96 9.02
N MET A 226 0.58 -4.19 8.65
CA MET A 226 1.28 -5.42 9.03
C MET A 226 2.57 -5.65 8.25
N THR A 227 2.58 -5.28 6.96
CA THR A 227 3.71 -5.48 6.05
C THR A 227 4.69 -4.31 6.05
N ALA A 228 4.37 -3.18 6.69
CA ALA A 228 5.28 -2.06 6.90
C ALA A 228 6.32 -2.37 8.00
N ALA A 229 7.57 -1.93 7.78
CA ALA A 229 8.56 -1.87 8.85
C ALA A 229 8.12 -0.80 9.87
N ARG A 230 8.06 -1.17 11.14
CA ARG A 230 7.82 -0.23 12.24
C ARG A 230 9.06 -0.20 13.14
N ARG A 231 9.26 0.89 13.88
CA ARG A 231 10.42 1.04 14.80
C ARG A 231 10.62 -0.16 15.72
N TYR A 232 9.53 -0.85 16.07
CA TYR A 232 9.53 -1.97 17.03
C TYR A 232 9.24 -3.34 16.42
N ARG A 233 9.02 -3.41 15.09
CA ARG A 233 8.65 -4.67 14.44
C ARG A 233 9.13 -4.70 12.98
N ALA A 234 9.84 -5.78 12.62
CA ALA A 234 10.13 -6.09 11.24
C ALA A 234 8.83 -6.30 10.42
N PRO A 235 8.85 -6.03 9.10
CA PRO A 235 7.73 -6.34 8.21
C PRO A 235 7.33 -7.80 8.32
N LEU A 236 6.04 -8.08 8.40
CA LEU A 236 5.57 -9.45 8.34
C LEU A 236 5.64 -9.97 6.91
N CYS A 237 6.05 -11.22 6.77
CA CYS A 237 5.94 -11.96 5.53
C CYS A 237 4.44 -12.05 5.10
N PRO A 238 4.11 -11.98 3.80
CA PRO A 238 2.73 -12.10 3.33
C PRO A 238 1.98 -13.32 3.87
N PHE A 239 2.63 -14.48 4.02
CA PHE A 239 2.02 -15.68 4.59
C PHE A 239 1.76 -15.57 6.10
N ALA A 240 2.56 -14.80 6.83
CA ALA A 240 2.28 -14.48 8.23
C ALA A 240 1.06 -13.54 8.35
N VAL A 241 0.88 -12.61 7.43
CA VAL A 241 -0.31 -11.75 7.37
C VAL A 241 -1.56 -12.57 7.02
N ILE A 242 -1.47 -13.48 6.03
CA ILE A 242 -2.57 -14.41 5.71
C ILE A 242 -2.96 -15.20 6.97
N SER A 243 -1.99 -15.77 7.68
CA SER A 243 -2.24 -16.53 8.91
C SER A 243 -2.92 -15.70 9.99
N SER A 244 -2.54 -14.43 10.16
CA SER A 244 -3.19 -13.52 11.10
C SER A 244 -4.65 -13.26 10.74
N PHE A 245 -4.96 -13.02 9.46
CA PHE A 245 -6.34 -12.88 9.01
C PHE A 245 -7.15 -14.18 9.12
N GLU A 246 -6.54 -15.33 8.85
CA GLU A 246 -7.20 -16.64 9.02
C GLU A 246 -7.58 -16.92 10.48
N SER A 247 -6.76 -16.46 11.44
CA SER A 247 -7.01 -16.69 12.87
C SER A 247 -8.10 -15.81 13.46
N GLU A 248 -8.17 -14.54 13.07
CA GLU A 248 -9.03 -13.55 13.74
C GLU A 248 -9.87 -12.69 12.77
N GLY A 249 -9.59 -12.76 11.47
CA GLY A 249 -10.15 -11.80 10.50
C GLY A 249 -11.59 -12.06 10.11
N PHE A 250 -12.06 -13.31 10.12
CA PHE A 250 -13.37 -13.65 9.56
C PHE A 250 -14.57 -13.13 10.35
N THR A 251 -14.41 -12.78 11.60
CA THR A 251 -15.44 -12.09 12.41
C THR A 251 -15.35 -10.57 12.25
N LYS A 252 -14.13 -10.04 12.13
CA LYS A 252 -13.84 -8.59 12.12
C LYS A 252 -14.04 -7.93 10.77
N TYR A 253 -13.83 -8.68 9.66
CA TYR A 253 -13.87 -8.15 8.29
C TYR A 253 -14.95 -8.86 7.47
N ASN A 254 -15.44 -8.19 6.43
CA ASN A 254 -16.36 -8.81 5.49
C ASN A 254 -15.72 -10.04 4.85
N THR A 255 -16.31 -11.20 5.08
CA THR A 255 -15.77 -12.51 4.68
C THR A 255 -15.58 -12.62 3.16
N LYS A 256 -16.50 -12.04 2.36
CA LYS A 256 -16.41 -12.07 0.88
C LYS A 256 -15.17 -11.31 0.40
N PHE A 257 -14.95 -10.10 0.90
CA PHE A 257 -13.82 -9.27 0.51
C PHE A 257 -12.50 -9.83 1.04
N LEU A 258 -12.50 -10.31 2.29
CA LEU A 258 -11.31 -10.89 2.91
C LEU A 258 -10.87 -12.16 2.18
N LEU A 259 -11.75 -13.13 1.92
CA LEU A 259 -11.42 -14.36 1.22
C LEU A 259 -10.87 -14.10 -0.19
N LEU A 260 -11.49 -13.16 -0.93
CA LEU A 260 -10.97 -12.76 -2.24
C LEU A 260 -9.54 -12.22 -2.12
N PHE A 261 -9.32 -11.30 -1.18
CA PHE A 261 -8.02 -10.69 -0.96
C PHE A 261 -6.95 -11.74 -0.60
N LEU A 262 -7.22 -12.59 0.39
CA LEU A 262 -6.28 -13.63 0.84
C LEU A 262 -5.95 -14.63 -0.28
N LYS A 263 -6.96 -15.07 -1.04
CA LYS A 263 -6.77 -15.98 -2.18
C LYS A 263 -5.89 -15.34 -3.25
N LYS A 264 -6.16 -14.09 -3.62
CA LYS A 264 -5.36 -13.35 -4.62
C LYS A 264 -3.93 -13.13 -4.14
N LEU A 265 -3.77 -12.75 -2.86
CA LEU A 265 -2.46 -12.58 -2.24
C LEU A 265 -1.65 -13.88 -2.26
N ALA A 266 -2.21 -14.99 -1.79
CA ALA A 266 -1.54 -16.29 -1.79
C ALA A 266 -1.17 -16.73 -3.22
N THR A 267 -2.09 -16.56 -4.19
CA THR A 267 -1.86 -16.92 -5.60
C THR A 267 -0.72 -16.10 -6.21
N THR A 268 -0.55 -14.84 -5.82
CA THR A 268 0.55 -14.00 -6.31
C THR A 268 1.92 -14.61 -6.00
N TYR A 269 2.03 -15.30 -4.88
CA TYR A 269 3.28 -15.94 -4.44
C TYR A 269 3.36 -17.43 -4.78
N GLN A 270 2.37 -17.99 -5.45
CA GLN A 270 2.42 -19.38 -5.93
C GLN A 270 3.59 -19.53 -6.91
N SER A 271 4.33 -20.63 -6.79
CA SER A 271 5.58 -20.91 -7.52
C SER A 271 6.81 -20.09 -7.09
N ASN A 272 6.67 -19.15 -6.18
CA ASN A 272 7.82 -18.43 -5.64
C ASN A 272 8.65 -19.31 -4.71
N ARG A 273 9.97 -18.99 -4.68
CA ARG A 273 10.88 -19.57 -3.70
C ARG A 273 10.66 -18.90 -2.34
N VAL A 274 10.56 -19.71 -1.31
CA VAL A 274 10.33 -19.26 0.07
C VAL A 274 11.33 -19.90 1.02
N MET A 275 11.57 -19.25 2.16
CA MET A 275 12.36 -19.78 3.24
C MET A 275 11.45 -20.12 4.43
N LEU A 276 11.59 -21.32 4.95
CA LEU A 276 10.90 -21.76 6.16
C LEU A 276 11.58 -21.22 7.43
N ASN A 277 10.92 -21.37 8.57
CA ASN A 277 11.44 -20.95 9.87
C ASN A 277 12.71 -21.70 10.31
N ASP A 278 13.00 -22.86 9.74
CA ASP A 278 14.25 -23.63 9.95
C ASP A 278 15.34 -23.29 8.92
N SER A 279 15.17 -22.20 8.17
CA SER A 279 16.11 -21.69 7.16
C SER A 279 16.27 -22.53 5.89
N ARG A 280 15.45 -23.58 5.69
CA ARG A 280 15.41 -24.33 4.43
C ARG A 280 14.66 -23.54 3.36
N PHE A 281 15.15 -23.62 2.13
CA PHE A 281 14.49 -23.05 0.96
C PHE A 281 13.66 -24.11 0.24
N CYS A 282 12.49 -23.69 -0.26
CA CYS A 282 11.59 -24.54 -1.02
C CYS A 282 10.72 -23.66 -1.96
N ASN A 283 9.97 -24.30 -2.86
CA ASN A 283 9.05 -23.61 -3.76
C ASN A 283 7.61 -23.98 -3.38
N ILE A 284 6.71 -23.01 -3.44
CA ILE A 284 5.27 -23.26 -3.25
C ILE A 284 4.76 -23.96 -4.50
N VAL A 285 4.25 -25.19 -4.35
CA VAL A 285 3.72 -25.99 -5.47
C VAL A 285 2.21 -26.01 -5.51
N MET A 286 1.54 -25.93 -4.35
CA MET A 286 0.08 -25.94 -4.28
C MET A 286 -0.39 -25.15 -3.07
N LEU A 287 -1.42 -24.33 -3.26
CA LEU A 287 -2.11 -23.64 -2.17
C LEU A 287 -3.15 -24.59 -1.54
N ASN A 288 -3.25 -24.56 -0.22
CA ASN A 288 -4.33 -25.22 0.49
C ASN A 288 -5.55 -24.28 0.52
N PRO A 289 -6.69 -24.62 -0.11
CA PRO A 289 -7.85 -23.73 -0.18
C PRO A 289 -8.52 -23.47 1.19
N HIS A 290 -8.28 -24.33 2.18
CA HIS A 290 -8.82 -24.22 3.53
C HIS A 290 -7.88 -23.47 4.50
N GLU A 291 -6.59 -23.37 4.15
CA GLU A 291 -5.57 -22.71 4.97
C GLU A 291 -4.47 -22.14 4.05
N LEU A 292 -4.75 -20.97 3.48
CA LEU A 292 -3.90 -20.34 2.46
C LEU A 292 -2.49 -19.99 2.98
N SER A 293 -2.36 -19.76 4.29
CA SER A 293 -1.07 -19.52 4.95
C SER A 293 -0.17 -20.74 5.02
N ARG A 294 -0.71 -21.95 4.74
CA ARG A 294 -0.03 -23.24 4.87
C ARG A 294 -0.08 -24.05 3.59
N PRO A 295 0.64 -23.60 2.56
CA PRO A 295 0.69 -24.31 1.28
C PRO A 295 1.50 -25.61 1.36
N ILE A 296 1.41 -26.38 0.29
CA ILE A 296 2.33 -27.50 0.02
C ILE A 296 3.57 -26.95 -0.67
N VAL A 297 4.73 -27.31 -0.14
CA VAL A 297 6.03 -26.86 -0.65
C VAL A 297 6.88 -28.03 -1.11
N ARG A 298 7.78 -27.79 -2.09
CA ARG A 298 8.74 -28.77 -2.60
C ARG A 298 10.15 -28.25 -2.41
N PHE A 299 10.99 -29.07 -1.82
CA PHE A 299 12.44 -28.79 -1.66
C PHE A 299 13.23 -29.09 -2.93
N ASP A 300 14.49 -28.64 -2.96
CA ASP A 300 15.39 -28.84 -4.11
C ASP A 300 15.75 -30.33 -4.34
N ASP A 301 15.70 -31.16 -3.30
CA ASP A 301 15.88 -32.63 -3.37
C ASP A 301 14.64 -33.38 -3.90
N GLY A 302 13.58 -32.66 -4.25
CA GLY A 302 12.33 -33.20 -4.74
C GLY A 302 11.34 -33.61 -3.64
N SER A 303 11.74 -33.61 -2.37
CA SER A 303 10.82 -33.93 -1.27
C SER A 303 9.72 -32.89 -1.12
N ILE A 304 8.55 -33.33 -0.68
CA ILE A 304 7.34 -32.51 -0.55
C ILE A 304 6.96 -32.44 0.93
N LEU A 305 6.55 -31.24 1.37
CA LEU A 305 6.04 -31.00 2.72
C LEU A 305 4.72 -30.24 2.65
N ASP A 306 3.68 -30.80 3.26
CA ASP A 306 2.41 -30.13 3.49
C ASP A 306 2.49 -29.37 4.82
N LEU A 307 2.46 -28.03 4.74
CA LEU A 307 2.57 -27.18 5.93
C LEU A 307 1.27 -27.20 6.77
N SER A 308 0.15 -27.62 6.23
CA SER A 308 -1.12 -27.72 6.95
C SER A 308 -1.12 -28.91 7.94
N THR A 309 -0.47 -30.00 7.57
CA THR A 309 -0.35 -31.21 8.40
C THR A 309 0.85 -31.15 9.35
N ASN A 310 1.85 -30.34 9.04
CA ASN A 310 3.05 -30.19 9.86
C ASN A 310 3.22 -28.78 10.41
N ARG A 311 2.53 -28.52 11.51
CA ARG A 311 2.43 -27.20 12.19
C ARG A 311 3.76 -26.63 12.71
N LYS A 312 4.80 -27.46 12.82
CA LYS A 312 6.14 -27.05 13.25
C LYS A 312 6.80 -26.08 12.27
N PHE A 313 6.48 -26.22 10.97
CA PHE A 313 7.06 -25.41 9.91
C PHE A 313 6.11 -24.33 9.43
N PHE A 314 6.65 -23.16 9.08
CA PHE A 314 5.92 -22.05 8.48
C PHE A 314 6.84 -21.23 7.56
N ILE A 315 6.26 -20.49 6.64
CA ILE A 315 7.00 -19.60 5.73
C ILE A 315 7.44 -18.37 6.51
N LYS A 316 8.77 -18.20 6.65
CA LYS A 316 9.41 -17.07 7.33
C LYS A 316 9.57 -15.87 6.40
N SER A 317 9.94 -16.12 5.14
CA SER A 317 10.10 -15.06 4.13
C SER A 317 9.85 -15.59 2.73
N VAL A 318 9.46 -14.69 1.82
CA VAL A 318 9.38 -14.94 0.38
C VAL A 318 10.64 -14.38 -0.26
N THR A 319 11.30 -15.21 -1.08
CA THR A 319 12.43 -14.76 -1.89
C THR A 319 11.89 -14.26 -3.22
N VAL A 320 11.95 -12.95 -3.45
CA VAL A 320 11.61 -12.38 -4.76
C VAL A 320 12.75 -12.73 -5.71
N SER A 321 12.50 -13.67 -6.64
CA SER A 321 13.47 -14.00 -7.68
C SER A 321 13.49 -12.86 -8.72
N TYR A 322 14.55 -12.09 -8.79
CA TYR A 322 14.83 -11.12 -9.86
C TYR A 322 15.13 -11.81 -11.21
N THR A 323 14.46 -12.92 -11.54
CA THR A 323 14.76 -13.72 -12.74
C THR A 323 14.23 -13.15 -14.05
N HIS A 324 13.48 -12.07 -14.05
CA HIS A 324 13.03 -11.43 -15.30
C HIS A 324 13.94 -10.31 -15.84
N LEU A 325 15.11 -10.05 -15.23
CA LEU A 325 16.04 -9.01 -15.69
C LEU A 325 17.20 -9.55 -16.55
N ARG A 326 17.28 -10.87 -16.84
CA ARG A 326 18.37 -11.44 -17.66
C ARG A 326 17.96 -11.97 -19.04
N ALA A 327 16.75 -11.73 -19.52
CA ALA A 327 16.30 -12.28 -20.81
C ALA A 327 16.41 -11.32 -22.01
N HIS A 328 17.15 -10.20 -21.88
CA HIS A 328 17.40 -9.28 -23.00
C HIS A 328 18.86 -8.81 -23.10
N GLU A 329 19.82 -9.65 -22.68
CA GLU A 329 21.22 -9.48 -23.02
C GLU A 329 21.70 -10.77 -23.72
N THR A 330 21.27 -10.97 -24.96
CA THR A 330 22.00 -11.71 -26.01
C THR A 330 21.61 -11.12 -27.35
#